data_65899554b3a68bf9f2cd037a6f517432
#
_entry.id   65899554b3a68bf9f2cd037a6f517432
#
_cell.length_a   1.000
_cell.length_b   1.000
_cell.length_c   1.000
_cell.angle_alpha   90.00
_cell.angle_beta   90.00
_cell.angle_gamma   90.00
#
_symmetry.space_group_name_H-M   'P 1'
#
loop_
_entity.id
_entity.type
_entity.pdbx_description
1 polymer ?
#
loop_
_entity_poly.entity_id
_entity_poly.type
_entity_poly.pdbx_seq_one_letter_code
_entity_poly.pdbx_strand_id
1 'polypeptide(L)'
;GGITVTALVFSNAFSGTANLSTLADGTAIPVKADVQDAAGNAAPTFNSTIDKDTTAPSIDRVVVSTDNVVNMSDTLLSVNFSGVTTGDDDGQTVTVNIAGQSALVAVSDNAFSGTVDLTTEVDGAALAVQADVSDALGNVAPTFNSTFVKDTAAPSIVSVKVSTDGVLDSKDTNLTSVTFEGTTTGVDEGQTVTLDIGGITVTALV
;
A
#
# COMPACT_ATOMS: atom_id res chain seq x y z
N GLY A 1 -31.36 1.56 24.19
CA GLY A 1 -32.46 2.49 24.52
C GLY A 1 -32.30 3.78 23.73
N GLY A 2 -33.38 4.35 23.26
CA GLY A 2 -33.39 5.61 22.52
C GLY A 2 -32.94 6.80 23.37
N ILE A 3 -32.35 7.81 22.73
CA ILE A 3 -32.03 9.10 23.39
C ILE A 3 -33.21 10.04 23.20
N THR A 4 -33.74 10.58 24.31
CA THR A 4 -34.83 11.55 24.29
C THR A 4 -34.33 12.89 24.80
N VAL A 5 -34.61 13.95 24.06
CA VAL A 5 -34.32 15.34 24.44
C VAL A 5 -35.58 16.19 24.30
N THR A 6 -35.66 17.26 25.07
CA THR A 6 -36.76 18.25 24.97
C THR A 6 -36.19 19.60 24.59
N ALA A 7 -36.92 20.33 23.76
CA ALA A 7 -36.62 21.71 23.39
C ALA A 7 -37.88 22.59 23.54
N LEU A 8 -37.68 23.84 23.85
CA LEU A 8 -38.77 24.82 23.88
C LEU A 8 -39.01 25.37 22.48
N VAL A 9 -40.30 25.54 22.13
CA VAL A 9 -40.70 26.23 20.90
C VAL A 9 -40.76 27.72 21.14
N PHE A 10 -40.06 28.49 20.32
CA PHE A 10 -40.09 29.95 20.32
C PHE A 10 -40.19 30.47 18.88
N SER A 11 -41.15 31.35 18.64
CA SER A 11 -41.41 31.91 17.28
C SER A 11 -41.55 30.83 16.20
N ASN A 12 -42.29 29.75 16.49
CA ASN A 12 -42.50 28.57 15.62
C ASN A 12 -41.23 27.77 15.27
N ALA A 13 -40.14 27.93 16.03
CA ALA A 13 -38.91 27.19 15.87
C ALA A 13 -38.48 26.55 17.20
N PHE A 14 -37.72 25.48 17.11
CA PHE A 14 -37.06 24.86 18.25
C PHE A 14 -35.63 24.44 17.88
N SER A 15 -34.73 24.46 18.86
CA SER A 15 -33.36 24.01 18.72
C SER A 15 -32.84 23.47 20.04
N GLY A 16 -31.84 22.61 19.96
CA GLY A 16 -31.23 22.02 21.14
C GLY A 16 -29.99 21.18 20.76
N THR A 17 -29.41 20.53 21.76
CA THR A 17 -28.29 19.61 21.60
C THR A 17 -28.64 18.26 22.20
N ALA A 18 -28.17 17.21 21.57
CA ALA A 18 -28.28 15.85 22.09
C ALA A 18 -26.87 15.22 22.17
N ASN A 19 -26.61 14.44 23.22
CA ASN A 19 -25.41 13.64 23.28
C ASN A 19 -25.68 12.27 22.63
N LEU A 20 -25.07 12.02 21.47
CA LEU A 20 -25.23 10.81 20.70
C LEU A 20 -23.99 9.88 20.79
N SER A 21 -23.07 10.11 21.73
CA SER A 21 -21.83 9.35 21.86
C SER A 21 -22.08 7.86 22.16
N THR A 22 -23.17 7.52 22.82
CA THR A 22 -23.54 6.13 23.15
C THR A 22 -24.47 5.48 22.13
N LEU A 23 -24.90 6.24 21.11
CA LEU A 23 -25.69 5.69 20.02
C LEU A 23 -24.77 4.84 19.14
N ALA A 24 -25.16 3.60 18.86
CA ALA A 24 -24.43 2.75 17.95
C ALA A 24 -24.45 3.31 16.52
N ASP A 25 -23.40 3.03 15.76
CA ASP A 25 -23.36 3.32 14.33
C ASP A 25 -24.44 2.52 13.61
N GLY A 26 -25.00 3.09 12.55
CA GLY A 26 -26.05 2.47 11.78
C GLY A 26 -26.65 3.42 10.75
N THR A 27 -27.30 2.86 9.75
CA THR A 27 -28.03 3.58 8.71
C THR A 27 -29.51 3.66 9.04
N ALA A 28 -30.16 4.73 8.58
CA ALA A 28 -31.59 4.98 8.76
C ALA A 28 -32.05 4.89 10.23
N ILE A 29 -31.22 5.38 11.16
CA ILE A 29 -31.55 5.44 12.58
C ILE A 29 -32.77 6.35 12.74
N PRO A 30 -33.89 5.88 13.37
CA PRO A 30 -35.12 6.64 13.40
C PRO A 30 -35.02 7.86 14.32
N VAL A 31 -35.48 9.00 13.81
CA VAL A 31 -35.68 10.25 14.54
C VAL A 31 -37.17 10.54 14.59
N LYS A 32 -37.72 10.80 15.79
CA LYS A 32 -39.11 11.13 16.00
C LYS A 32 -39.22 12.43 16.76
N ALA A 33 -40.20 13.25 16.40
CA ALA A 33 -40.54 14.48 17.13
C ALA A 33 -42.04 14.59 17.38
N ASP A 34 -42.40 14.92 18.60
CA ASP A 34 -43.76 15.09 19.08
C ASP A 34 -43.91 16.46 19.72
N VAL A 35 -45.07 17.09 19.54
CA VAL A 35 -45.42 18.37 20.18
C VAL A 35 -46.90 18.40 20.49
N GLN A 36 -47.25 19.11 21.56
CA GLN A 36 -48.63 19.43 21.95
C GLN A 36 -48.79 20.94 22.10
N ASP A 37 -50.02 21.40 21.85
CA ASP A 37 -50.37 22.79 22.17
C ASP A 37 -50.68 22.97 23.68
N ALA A 38 -50.93 24.21 24.12
CA ALA A 38 -51.25 24.52 25.51
C ALA A 38 -52.57 23.90 26.00
N ALA A 39 -53.46 23.49 25.08
CA ALA A 39 -54.75 22.85 25.40
C ALA A 39 -54.58 21.29 25.47
N GLY A 40 -53.39 20.75 25.15
CA GLY A 40 -53.10 19.32 25.17
C GLY A 40 -53.38 18.61 23.85
N ASN A 41 -53.67 19.34 22.77
CA ASN A 41 -53.85 18.70 21.46
C ASN A 41 -52.48 18.32 20.88
N ALA A 42 -52.30 17.02 20.59
CA ALA A 42 -51.08 16.48 20.04
C ALA A 42 -51.02 16.63 18.51
N ALA A 43 -49.89 17.04 17.99
CA ALA A 43 -49.60 16.95 16.57
C ALA A 43 -49.30 15.49 16.14
N PRO A 44 -49.53 15.13 14.86
CA PRO A 44 -48.98 13.88 14.34
C PRO A 44 -47.48 13.82 14.54
N THR A 45 -46.94 12.64 14.97
CA THR A 45 -45.53 12.42 15.14
C THR A 45 -44.77 12.67 13.80
N PHE A 46 -43.80 13.57 13.84
CA PHE A 46 -42.83 13.71 12.71
C PHE A 46 -41.80 12.60 12.76
N ASN A 47 -41.55 11.96 11.62
CA ASN A 47 -40.60 10.89 11.51
C ASN A 47 -39.55 11.22 10.44
N SER A 48 -38.27 10.95 10.76
CA SER A 48 -37.12 11.09 9.87
C SER A 48 -36.06 10.05 10.25
N THR A 49 -34.96 10.04 9.56
CA THR A 49 -33.80 9.18 9.86
C THR A 49 -32.50 9.97 9.78
N ILE A 50 -31.47 9.48 10.47
CA ILE A 50 -30.09 9.91 10.33
C ILE A 50 -29.21 8.68 10.13
N ASP A 51 -28.08 8.86 9.49
CA ASP A 51 -27.00 7.89 9.45
C ASP A 51 -25.92 8.31 10.46
N LYS A 52 -25.36 7.35 11.14
CA LYS A 52 -24.23 7.54 12.04
C LYS A 52 -23.19 6.47 11.75
N ASP A 53 -22.01 6.88 11.39
CA ASP A 53 -20.81 6.06 11.30
C ASP A 53 -19.65 6.90 11.83
N THR A 54 -18.92 6.34 12.78
CA THR A 54 -17.75 6.93 13.41
C THR A 54 -16.52 6.03 13.31
N THR A 55 -16.64 4.96 12.53
CA THR A 55 -15.59 3.96 12.32
C THR A 55 -14.81 4.31 11.07
N ALA A 56 -13.56 4.70 11.22
CA ALA A 56 -12.68 4.94 10.07
C ALA A 56 -12.29 3.61 9.40
N PRO A 57 -12.16 3.57 8.08
CA PRO A 57 -11.57 2.43 7.36
C PRO A 57 -10.08 2.30 7.68
N SER A 58 -9.44 1.25 7.17
CA SER A 58 -7.99 1.10 7.22
C SER A 58 -7.42 0.60 5.90
N ILE A 59 -6.15 0.93 5.63
CA ILE A 59 -5.37 0.33 4.55
C ILE A 59 -4.44 -0.68 5.21
N ASP A 60 -4.63 -1.97 4.91
CA ASP A 60 -3.92 -3.05 5.58
C ASP A 60 -2.60 -3.37 4.88
N ARG A 61 -2.55 -3.15 3.56
CA ARG A 61 -1.37 -3.46 2.75
C ARG A 61 -1.35 -2.67 1.45
N VAL A 62 -0.15 -2.26 1.04
CA VAL A 62 0.16 -1.84 -0.34
C VAL A 62 1.40 -2.60 -0.79
N VAL A 63 1.37 -3.16 -1.99
CA VAL A 63 2.48 -3.88 -2.63
C VAL A 63 2.80 -3.20 -3.95
N VAL A 64 4.07 -2.89 -4.19
CA VAL A 64 4.61 -2.35 -5.45
C VAL A 64 5.25 -3.49 -6.22
N SER A 65 5.00 -3.58 -7.54
CA SER A 65 5.29 -4.76 -8.36
C SER A 65 4.59 -5.99 -7.78
N THR A 66 5.25 -7.12 -7.58
CA THR A 66 4.67 -8.34 -7.00
C THR A 66 5.20 -8.65 -5.60
N ASP A 67 6.32 -8.06 -5.22
CA ASP A 67 7.10 -8.43 -4.03
C ASP A 67 7.75 -7.23 -3.31
N ASN A 68 7.40 -5.99 -3.68
CA ASN A 68 8.03 -4.74 -3.25
C ASN A 68 9.49 -4.60 -3.73
N VAL A 69 9.83 -5.26 -4.84
CA VAL A 69 11.10 -5.07 -5.55
C VAL A 69 10.81 -4.71 -7.01
N VAL A 70 11.34 -3.58 -7.44
CA VAL A 70 11.30 -3.14 -8.84
C VAL A 70 12.71 -3.28 -9.39
N ASN A 71 12.87 -4.13 -10.38
CA ASN A 71 14.15 -4.45 -10.99
C ASN A 71 14.13 -4.21 -12.51
N MET A 72 15.24 -4.50 -13.20
CA MET A 72 15.37 -4.26 -14.64
C MET A 72 14.41 -5.07 -15.53
N SER A 73 13.71 -6.08 -15.01
CA SER A 73 12.70 -6.84 -15.74
C SER A 73 11.29 -6.22 -15.66
N ASP A 74 11.08 -5.26 -14.76
CA ASP A 74 9.82 -4.55 -14.62
C ASP A 74 9.68 -3.46 -15.69
N THR A 75 8.44 -3.21 -16.11
CA THR A 75 8.13 -2.11 -17.02
C THR A 75 8.03 -0.80 -16.25
N LEU A 76 9.13 -0.07 -16.11
CA LEU A 76 9.23 1.14 -15.27
C LEU A 76 8.20 2.24 -15.59
N LEU A 77 7.78 2.36 -16.86
CA LEU A 77 6.73 3.31 -17.30
C LEU A 77 5.35 2.97 -16.70
N SER A 78 5.14 1.73 -16.27
CA SER A 78 3.85 1.25 -15.77
C SER A 78 4.05 0.14 -14.74
N VAL A 79 4.66 0.48 -13.60
CA VAL A 79 4.84 -0.45 -12.49
C VAL A 79 3.50 -0.65 -11.80
N ASN A 80 3.05 -1.89 -11.68
CA ASN A 80 1.80 -2.22 -11.01
C ASN A 80 1.94 -2.02 -9.49
N PHE A 81 0.86 -1.59 -8.86
CA PHE A 81 0.70 -1.68 -7.42
C PHE A 81 -0.69 -2.19 -7.08
N SER A 82 -0.82 -2.78 -5.90
CA SER A 82 -2.11 -3.24 -5.36
C SER A 82 -2.15 -3.07 -3.86
N GLY A 83 -3.35 -2.94 -3.31
CA GLY A 83 -3.56 -2.82 -1.88
C GLY A 83 -4.87 -3.44 -1.43
N VAL A 84 -5.01 -3.57 -0.12
CA VAL A 84 -6.19 -4.11 0.55
C VAL A 84 -6.61 -3.13 1.64
N THR A 85 -7.91 -2.89 1.73
CA THR A 85 -8.55 -2.06 2.74
C THR A 85 -9.49 -2.90 3.62
N THR A 86 -9.89 -2.35 4.75
CA THR A 86 -11.01 -2.85 5.57
C THR A 86 -11.85 -1.67 6.04
N GLY A 87 -13.16 -1.88 6.12
CA GLY A 87 -14.14 -0.85 6.47
C GLY A 87 -15.12 -0.58 5.33
N ASP A 88 -15.97 0.42 5.49
CA ASP A 88 -17.02 0.79 4.53
C ASP A 88 -16.48 1.79 3.49
N ASP A 89 -15.43 1.43 2.78
CA ASP A 89 -14.72 2.28 1.82
C ASP A 89 -14.90 1.88 0.36
N ASP A 90 -15.71 0.87 0.04
CA ASP A 90 -16.02 0.45 -1.33
C ASP A 90 -16.60 1.61 -2.15
N GLY A 91 -16.05 1.81 -3.35
CA GLY A 91 -16.37 2.92 -4.24
C GLY A 91 -15.65 4.23 -3.89
N GLN A 92 -14.96 4.32 -2.77
CA GLN A 92 -14.14 5.47 -2.39
C GLN A 92 -12.83 5.48 -3.16
N THR A 93 -12.15 6.62 -3.15
CA THR A 93 -10.88 6.79 -3.86
C THR A 93 -9.72 6.71 -2.86
N VAL A 94 -8.78 5.80 -3.11
CA VAL A 94 -7.48 5.78 -2.45
C VAL A 94 -6.53 6.72 -3.19
N THR A 95 -5.87 7.62 -2.46
CA THR A 95 -4.72 8.37 -2.94
C THR A 95 -3.47 7.61 -2.58
N VAL A 96 -2.74 7.11 -3.57
CA VAL A 96 -1.47 6.38 -3.37
C VAL A 96 -0.32 7.24 -3.86
N ASN A 97 0.70 7.41 -3.04
CA ASN A 97 1.96 8.05 -3.40
C ASN A 97 3.10 7.03 -3.32
N ILE A 98 3.77 6.80 -4.43
CA ILE A 98 4.88 5.85 -4.56
C ILE A 98 6.09 6.62 -5.05
N ALA A 99 7.11 6.76 -4.20
CA ALA A 99 8.34 7.51 -4.49
C ALA A 99 8.07 8.96 -5.00
N GLY A 100 7.01 9.62 -4.51
CA GLY A 100 6.63 10.96 -4.94
C GLY A 100 5.66 11.01 -6.13
N GLN A 101 5.40 9.89 -6.79
CA GLN A 101 4.40 9.77 -7.88
C GLN A 101 3.02 9.43 -7.28
N SER A 102 2.01 10.23 -7.61
CA SER A 102 0.64 10.04 -7.06
C SER A 102 -0.28 9.37 -8.07
N ALA A 103 -1.09 8.44 -7.57
CA ALA A 103 -2.18 7.79 -8.31
C ALA A 103 -3.47 7.85 -7.50
N LEU A 104 -4.60 7.98 -8.19
CA LEU A 104 -5.95 7.91 -7.63
C LEU A 104 -6.63 6.65 -8.14
N VAL A 105 -7.06 5.78 -7.26
CA VAL A 105 -7.67 4.49 -7.62
C VAL A 105 -8.90 4.23 -6.75
N ALA A 106 -9.93 3.64 -7.34
CA ALA A 106 -11.14 3.29 -6.60
C ALA A 106 -10.96 1.97 -5.84
N VAL A 107 -11.58 1.88 -4.67
CA VAL A 107 -11.73 0.61 -3.93
C VAL A 107 -12.89 -0.17 -4.52
N SER A 108 -12.71 -1.47 -4.66
CA SER A 108 -13.75 -2.43 -5.03
C SER A 108 -13.48 -3.76 -4.34
N ASP A 109 -14.47 -4.30 -3.65
CA ASP A 109 -14.33 -5.53 -2.86
C ASP A 109 -13.16 -5.49 -1.87
N ASN A 110 -13.02 -4.37 -1.16
CA ASN A 110 -11.92 -4.10 -0.22
C ASN A 110 -10.51 -4.17 -0.84
N ALA A 111 -10.39 -3.96 -2.14
CA ALA A 111 -9.10 -3.96 -2.85
C ALA A 111 -8.99 -2.78 -3.80
N PHE A 112 -7.77 -2.37 -4.09
CA PHE A 112 -7.46 -1.37 -5.09
C PHE A 112 -6.18 -1.74 -5.84
N SER A 113 -6.06 -1.28 -7.08
CA SER A 113 -4.85 -1.48 -7.87
C SER A 113 -4.70 -0.40 -8.92
N GLY A 114 -3.47 -0.21 -9.37
CA GLY A 114 -3.15 0.78 -10.39
C GLY A 114 -1.73 0.61 -10.91
N THR A 115 -1.26 1.61 -11.62
CA THR A 115 0.10 1.67 -12.14
C THR A 115 0.72 3.03 -11.83
N VAL A 116 2.05 3.07 -11.73
CA VAL A 116 2.84 4.28 -11.53
C VAL A 116 4.05 4.28 -12.44
N ASP A 117 4.44 5.47 -12.93
CA ASP A 117 5.67 5.66 -13.71
C ASP A 117 6.85 5.92 -12.78
N LEU A 118 7.82 5.01 -12.77
CA LEU A 118 9.05 5.09 -11.98
C LEU A 118 10.30 5.26 -12.85
N THR A 119 10.15 5.68 -14.12
CA THR A 119 11.28 5.85 -15.05
C THR A 119 12.28 6.92 -14.60
N THR A 120 11.81 7.95 -13.91
CA THR A 120 12.65 9.07 -13.42
C THR A 120 13.15 8.88 -12.00
N GLU A 121 12.63 7.88 -11.30
CA GLU A 121 13.05 7.60 -9.93
C GLU A 121 14.43 6.93 -9.91
N VAL A 122 15.28 7.37 -8.99
CA VAL A 122 16.61 6.76 -8.79
C VAL A 122 16.48 5.45 -8.03
N ASP A 123 17.43 4.54 -8.24
CA ASP A 123 17.49 3.30 -7.49
C ASP A 123 17.72 3.58 -6.00
N GLY A 124 17.07 2.80 -5.13
CA GLY A 124 17.12 2.98 -3.68
C GLY A 124 16.50 1.82 -2.92
N ALA A 125 17.03 1.56 -1.73
CA ALA A 125 16.66 0.42 -0.90
C ALA A 125 15.41 0.66 -0.02
N ALA A 126 14.88 1.88 0.06
CA ALA A 126 13.74 2.23 0.91
C ALA A 126 12.97 3.43 0.33
N LEU A 127 12.44 3.27 -0.88
CA LEU A 127 11.59 4.28 -1.51
C LEU A 127 10.22 4.28 -0.84
N ALA A 128 9.69 5.46 -0.52
CA ALA A 128 8.47 5.60 0.27
C ALA A 128 7.21 5.19 -0.50
N VAL A 129 6.29 4.54 0.20
CA VAL A 129 4.91 4.28 -0.20
C VAL A 129 3.99 4.84 0.86
N GLN A 130 3.05 5.71 0.45
CA GLN A 130 2.00 6.23 1.31
C GLN A 130 0.65 6.01 0.64
N ALA A 131 -0.40 5.77 1.45
CA ALA A 131 -1.75 5.68 0.93
C ALA A 131 -2.75 6.21 1.96
N ASP A 132 -3.78 6.91 1.45
CA ASP A 132 -4.85 7.52 2.23
C ASP A 132 -6.20 7.17 1.61
N VAL A 133 -7.20 6.91 2.48
CA VAL A 133 -8.58 6.68 2.10
C VAL A 133 -9.51 7.24 3.17
N SER A 134 -10.72 7.58 2.80
CA SER A 134 -11.83 7.85 3.73
C SER A 134 -13.07 7.09 3.27
N ASP A 135 -13.96 6.79 4.21
CA ASP A 135 -15.27 6.21 3.88
C ASP A 135 -16.23 7.25 3.27
N ALA A 136 -17.45 6.81 2.96
CA ALA A 136 -18.48 7.63 2.34
C ALA A 136 -19.01 8.76 3.27
N LEU A 137 -18.85 8.64 4.59
CA LEU A 137 -19.28 9.63 5.58
C LEU A 137 -18.14 10.55 6.04
N GLY A 138 -16.92 10.35 5.50
CA GLY A 138 -15.77 11.22 5.71
C GLY A 138 -14.89 10.82 6.90
N ASN A 139 -15.03 9.61 7.46
CA ASN A 139 -14.07 9.12 8.44
C ASN A 139 -12.77 8.75 7.74
N VAL A 140 -11.68 9.40 8.16
CA VAL A 140 -10.38 9.28 7.49
C VAL A 140 -9.57 8.15 8.11
N ALA A 141 -9.06 7.24 7.27
CA ALA A 141 -8.11 6.20 7.69
C ALA A 141 -6.79 6.83 8.20
N PRO A 142 -6.10 6.17 9.14
CA PRO A 142 -4.69 6.49 9.37
C PRO A 142 -3.87 6.29 8.09
N THR A 143 -3.00 7.25 7.75
CA THR A 143 -2.13 7.13 6.57
C THR A 143 -1.30 5.84 6.64
N PHE A 144 -1.43 5.00 5.62
CA PHE A 144 -0.56 3.83 5.45
C PHE A 144 0.84 4.28 5.02
N ASN A 145 1.87 3.68 5.60
CA ASN A 145 3.26 3.96 5.25
C ASN A 145 4.04 2.65 5.13
N SER A 146 4.79 2.49 4.04
CA SER A 146 5.73 1.41 3.83
C SER A 146 6.85 1.84 2.89
N THR A 147 7.71 0.90 2.49
CA THR A 147 8.78 1.14 1.53
C THR A 147 8.91 -0.03 0.56
N PHE A 148 9.53 0.23 -0.60
CA PHE A 148 9.93 -0.77 -1.57
C PHE A 148 11.37 -0.53 -2.02
N VAL A 149 11.96 -1.52 -2.68
CA VAL A 149 13.30 -1.44 -3.28
C VAL A 149 13.16 -1.19 -4.77
N LYS A 150 13.96 -0.27 -5.33
CA LYS A 150 14.16 -0.16 -6.77
C LYS A 150 15.65 -0.32 -7.05
N ASP A 151 16.01 -1.35 -7.83
CA ASP A 151 17.36 -1.58 -8.33
C ASP A 151 17.28 -2.09 -9.77
N THR A 152 17.61 -1.22 -10.69
CA THR A 152 17.61 -1.52 -12.13
C THR A 152 19.03 -1.62 -12.70
N ALA A 153 20.05 -1.55 -11.84
CA ALA A 153 21.43 -1.65 -12.23
C ALA A 153 21.81 -3.12 -12.46
N ALA A 154 22.20 -3.45 -13.67
CA ALA A 154 22.70 -4.80 -13.96
C ALA A 154 24.08 -5.00 -13.33
N PRO A 155 24.32 -6.14 -12.66
CA PRO A 155 25.66 -6.48 -12.22
C PRO A 155 26.58 -6.81 -13.41
N SER A 156 27.89 -6.78 -13.20
CA SER A 156 28.85 -7.17 -14.22
C SER A 156 30.00 -8.01 -13.66
N ILE A 157 30.53 -8.88 -14.51
CA ILE A 157 31.80 -9.57 -14.26
C ILE A 157 32.89 -8.73 -14.92
N VAL A 158 33.82 -8.22 -14.11
CA VAL A 158 34.91 -7.34 -14.57
C VAL A 158 36.07 -8.13 -15.09
N SER A 159 36.43 -9.23 -14.42
CA SER A 159 37.54 -10.11 -14.83
C SER A 159 37.29 -11.54 -14.42
N VAL A 160 37.83 -12.46 -15.21
CA VAL A 160 37.96 -13.87 -14.85
C VAL A 160 39.35 -14.34 -15.28
N LYS A 161 40.01 -15.09 -14.41
CA LYS A 161 41.29 -15.70 -14.68
C LYS A 161 41.25 -17.15 -14.23
N VAL A 162 41.71 -18.06 -15.07
CA VAL A 162 41.85 -19.50 -14.78
C VAL A 162 43.33 -19.81 -14.71
N SER A 163 43.78 -20.56 -13.73
CA SER A 163 45.17 -20.75 -13.32
C SER A 163 45.85 -19.45 -12.83
N THR A 164 47.09 -19.50 -12.41
CA THR A 164 47.84 -18.36 -11.87
C THR A 164 48.26 -17.33 -12.92
N ASP A 165 48.42 -17.75 -14.18
CA ASP A 165 48.87 -16.89 -15.28
C ASP A 165 47.89 -16.83 -16.46
N GLY A 166 46.74 -17.54 -16.37
CA GLY A 166 45.73 -17.61 -17.42
C GLY A 166 46.07 -18.63 -18.54
N VAL A 167 47.06 -19.44 -18.33
CA VAL A 167 47.49 -20.49 -19.26
C VAL A 167 47.54 -21.82 -18.52
N LEU A 168 47.06 -22.88 -19.16
CA LEU A 168 47.21 -24.26 -18.67
C LEU A 168 48.35 -24.92 -19.49
N ASP A 169 49.50 -25.05 -18.86
CA ASP A 169 50.68 -25.64 -19.53
C ASP A 169 51.32 -26.73 -18.66
N SER A 170 52.50 -27.19 -19.04
CA SER A 170 53.25 -28.28 -18.34
C SER A 170 53.70 -27.91 -16.92
N LYS A 171 53.57 -26.66 -16.50
CA LYS A 171 53.85 -26.22 -15.11
C LYS A 171 52.64 -26.42 -14.19
N ASP A 172 51.43 -26.52 -14.75
CA ASP A 172 50.22 -26.84 -14.02
C ASP A 172 50.16 -28.34 -13.72
N THR A 173 50.83 -28.74 -12.67
CA THR A 173 51.04 -30.16 -12.33
C THR A 173 49.79 -30.86 -11.78
N ASN A 174 48.74 -30.10 -11.45
CA ASN A 174 47.50 -30.64 -10.90
C ASN A 174 46.27 -30.11 -11.66
N LEU A 175 45.93 -30.72 -12.78
CA LEU A 175 44.71 -30.38 -13.55
C LEU A 175 43.40 -30.88 -12.93
N THR A 176 43.44 -31.64 -11.83
CA THR A 176 42.24 -32.05 -11.09
C THR A 176 41.76 -30.97 -10.13
N SER A 177 42.56 -29.93 -9.89
CA SER A 177 42.24 -28.80 -8.99
C SER A 177 42.88 -27.51 -9.52
N VAL A 178 42.37 -27.00 -10.62
CA VAL A 178 42.78 -25.70 -11.19
C VAL A 178 42.03 -24.60 -10.49
N THR A 179 42.71 -23.58 -9.99
CA THR A 179 42.09 -22.41 -9.37
C THR A 179 41.56 -21.43 -10.42
N PHE A 180 40.51 -20.76 -10.11
CA PHE A 180 40.05 -19.61 -10.85
C PHE A 180 39.70 -18.45 -9.89
N GLU A 181 39.83 -17.25 -10.36
CA GLU A 181 39.53 -16.03 -9.65
C GLU A 181 38.85 -15.01 -10.58
N GLY A 182 38.06 -14.09 -10.02
CA GLY A 182 37.42 -13.06 -10.79
C GLY A 182 37.01 -11.90 -9.91
N THR A 183 36.58 -10.81 -10.53
CA THR A 183 36.03 -9.66 -9.88
C THR A 183 34.70 -9.28 -10.52
N THR A 184 33.78 -8.82 -9.69
CA THR A 184 32.44 -8.38 -10.10
C THR A 184 32.18 -6.95 -9.64
N THR A 185 31.16 -6.31 -10.20
CA THR A 185 30.60 -5.06 -9.69
C THR A 185 29.07 -5.17 -9.67
N GLY A 186 28.42 -4.58 -8.66
CA GLY A 186 26.96 -4.61 -8.52
C GLY A 186 26.40 -6.00 -8.17
N VAL A 187 27.20 -6.87 -7.58
CA VAL A 187 26.78 -8.19 -7.08
C VAL A 187 26.92 -8.18 -5.57
N ASP A 188 25.83 -8.55 -4.88
CA ASP A 188 25.85 -8.69 -3.43
C ASP A 188 26.67 -9.89 -2.98
N GLU A 189 27.30 -9.78 -1.80
CA GLU A 189 28.02 -10.91 -1.19
C GLU A 189 27.08 -12.11 -0.98
N GLY A 190 27.61 -13.29 -1.21
CA GLY A 190 26.88 -14.55 -1.11
C GLY A 190 26.09 -14.94 -2.36
N GLN A 191 26.13 -14.12 -3.41
CA GLN A 191 25.60 -14.50 -4.72
C GLN A 191 26.57 -15.48 -5.43
N THR A 192 26.04 -16.28 -6.35
CA THR A 192 26.80 -17.31 -7.04
C THR A 192 27.17 -16.88 -8.45
N VAL A 193 28.45 -16.92 -8.77
CA VAL A 193 28.94 -16.83 -10.14
C VAL A 193 29.08 -18.24 -10.71
N THR A 194 28.50 -18.44 -11.89
CA THR A 194 28.67 -19.69 -12.68
C THR A 194 29.68 -19.45 -13.80
N LEU A 195 30.69 -20.29 -13.87
CA LEU A 195 31.72 -20.24 -14.89
C LEU A 195 31.68 -21.53 -15.73
N ASP A 196 31.62 -21.38 -17.05
CA ASP A 196 31.81 -22.46 -18.00
C ASP A 196 33.23 -22.40 -18.59
N ILE A 197 33.99 -23.48 -18.46
CA ILE A 197 35.34 -23.60 -18.98
C ILE A 197 35.37 -24.79 -19.94
N GLY A 198 35.18 -24.54 -21.22
CA GLY A 198 35.24 -25.62 -22.24
C GLY A 198 34.15 -26.68 -22.05
N GLY A 199 32.97 -26.33 -21.56
CA GLY A 199 31.87 -27.25 -21.28
C GLY A 199 31.87 -27.81 -19.84
N ILE A 200 32.80 -27.41 -19.00
CA ILE A 200 32.86 -27.77 -17.57
C ILE A 200 32.34 -26.61 -16.76
N THR A 201 31.18 -26.81 -16.11
CA THR A 201 30.53 -25.78 -15.28
C THR A 201 31.00 -25.87 -13.84
N VAL A 202 31.42 -24.73 -13.27
CA VAL A 202 31.80 -24.57 -11.87
C VAL A 202 31.15 -23.33 -11.30
N THR A 203 30.98 -23.30 -9.98
CA THR A 203 30.35 -22.16 -9.27
C THR A 203 31.26 -21.67 -8.16
N ALA A 204 31.20 -20.35 -7.90
CA ALA A 204 31.85 -19.71 -6.77
C ALA A 204 30.90 -18.69 -6.14
N LEU A 205 31.04 -18.45 -4.83
CA LEU A 205 30.37 -17.37 -4.13
C LEU A 205 31.20 -16.08 -4.28
N VAL A 206 30.48 -14.97 -4.40
CA VAL A 206 31.04 -13.62 -4.35
C VAL A 206 31.17 -13.19 -2.90
#